data_24f46a9dc30c913a8e77ab5fe142e473
#
_entry.id   24f46a9dc30c913a8e77ab5fe142e473
#
_cell.length_a   1.000
_cell.length_b   1.000
_cell.length_c   1.000
_cell.angle_alpha   90.00
_cell.angle_beta   90.00
_cell.angle_gamma   90.00
#
_symmetry.space_group_name_H-M   'P 1'
#
loop_
_entity.id
_entity.type
_entity.pdbx_description
1 polymer ?
#
loop_
_entity_poly.entity_id
_entity_poly.type
_entity_poly.pdbx_seq_one_letter_code
_entity_poly.pdbx_strand_id
1 'polypeptide(L)'
;MKLSEHFDSKEFLCKCGCGQGSPSELLVTRLEQLYNLMDAKAIIINSGYRCPAYSVKVGGSATDAHTRGIAADIVVKKQDGTLYPSEDIAEAAERVGFGGVGMMANACHVDTRDSESYVNSHWFGDERDGRNYIKTFQRGTKFPGEAAPVPAEKQHRLKVYLDDVLIDDHQFSGLID
;
A
#
# COMPACT_ATOMS: atom_id res chain seq x y z
N MET A 1 16.32 -12.92 5.50
CA MET A 1 15.23 -13.69 6.15
C MET A 1 13.94 -13.42 5.39
N LYS A 2 13.21 -14.44 5.04
CA LYS A 2 11.90 -14.32 4.37
C LYS A 2 10.91 -13.62 5.30
N LEU A 3 10.23 -12.58 4.81
CA LEU A 3 9.18 -11.86 5.53
C LEU A 3 7.80 -12.33 5.12
N SER A 4 7.63 -12.66 3.83
CA SER A 4 6.39 -13.14 3.23
C SER A 4 6.69 -13.93 1.96
N GLU A 5 5.68 -14.27 1.15
CA GLU A 5 5.88 -15.06 -0.06
C GLU A 5 6.82 -14.37 -1.07
N HIS A 6 6.69 -13.06 -1.24
CA HIS A 6 7.42 -12.33 -2.27
C HIS A 6 8.52 -11.41 -1.74
N PHE A 7 8.60 -11.18 -0.42
CA PHE A 7 9.54 -10.21 0.16
C PHE A 7 10.56 -10.82 1.12
N ASP A 8 11.81 -10.35 1.04
CA ASP A 8 12.90 -10.67 1.95
C ASP A 8 13.36 -9.42 2.73
N SER A 9 13.76 -9.59 3.99
CA SER A 9 14.20 -8.50 4.87
C SER A 9 15.36 -7.68 4.28
N LYS A 10 16.20 -8.28 3.45
CA LYS A 10 17.33 -7.60 2.83
C LYS A 10 16.92 -6.48 1.88
N GLU A 11 15.75 -6.57 1.28
CA GLU A 11 15.22 -5.57 0.35
C GLU A 11 14.91 -4.25 1.06
N PHE A 12 14.64 -4.30 2.36
CA PHE A 12 14.26 -3.15 3.17
C PHE A 12 15.43 -2.52 3.94
N LEU A 13 16.64 -3.04 3.80
CA LEU A 13 17.79 -2.50 4.51
C LEU A 13 18.13 -1.07 4.07
N CYS A 14 18.58 -0.27 5.04
CA CYS A 14 19.04 1.09 4.79
C CYS A 14 20.21 1.11 3.80
N LYS A 15 20.11 1.89 2.74
CA LYS A 15 21.11 1.97 1.67
C LYS A 15 22.42 2.68 2.09
N CYS A 16 22.50 3.23 3.30
CA CYS A 16 23.76 3.77 3.82
C CYS A 16 24.78 2.70 4.21
N GLY A 17 24.39 1.43 4.24
CA GLY A 17 25.26 0.33 4.64
C GLY A 17 25.33 0.07 6.15
N CYS A 18 24.50 0.74 6.97
CA CYS A 18 24.49 0.53 8.43
C CYS A 18 23.91 -0.83 8.87
N GLY A 19 23.36 -1.62 7.92
CA GLY A 19 22.76 -2.93 8.20
C GLY A 19 21.39 -2.86 8.90
N GLN A 20 20.88 -1.68 9.19
CA GLN A 20 19.57 -1.50 9.81
C GLN A 20 18.46 -1.57 8.75
N GLY A 21 17.34 -2.14 9.13
CA GLY A 21 16.13 -2.19 8.30
C GLY A 21 15.18 -3.27 8.80
N SER A 22 14.02 -2.83 9.26
CA SER A 22 12.94 -3.71 9.66
C SER A 22 11.63 -3.07 9.19
N PRO A 23 11.01 -3.58 8.13
CA PRO A 23 9.70 -3.11 7.73
C PRO A 23 8.66 -3.56 8.75
N SER A 24 7.60 -2.75 8.94
CA SER A 24 6.46 -3.17 9.74
C SER A 24 5.73 -4.33 9.05
N GLU A 25 5.11 -5.19 9.83
CA GLU A 25 4.32 -6.31 9.32
C GLU A 25 3.18 -5.82 8.41
N LEU A 26 2.53 -4.71 8.79
CA LEU A 26 1.47 -4.11 8.00
C LEU A 26 1.96 -3.64 6.63
N LEU A 27 3.17 -3.04 6.54
CA LEU A 27 3.76 -2.65 5.26
C LEU A 27 3.92 -3.86 4.34
N VAL A 28 4.48 -4.95 4.87
CA VAL A 28 4.69 -6.19 4.10
C VAL A 28 3.35 -6.78 3.65
N THR A 29 2.35 -6.81 4.53
CA THR A 29 0.99 -7.29 4.22
C THR A 29 0.36 -6.48 3.09
N ARG A 30 0.45 -5.14 3.13
CA ARG A 30 -0.09 -4.27 2.08
C ARG A 30 0.65 -4.43 0.76
N LEU A 31 1.96 -4.65 0.79
CA LEU A 31 2.75 -4.93 -0.41
C LEU A 31 2.34 -6.27 -1.05
N GLU A 32 2.06 -7.31 -0.27
CA GLU A 32 1.51 -8.58 -0.78
C GLU A 32 0.11 -8.40 -1.41
N GLN A 33 -0.75 -7.62 -0.78
CA GLN A 33 -2.06 -7.30 -1.34
C GLN A 33 -1.94 -6.54 -2.67
N LEU A 34 -1.00 -5.58 -2.74
CA LEU A 34 -0.69 -4.84 -3.96
C LEU A 34 -0.16 -5.76 -5.06
N TYR A 35 0.77 -6.67 -4.70
CA TYR A 35 1.31 -7.68 -5.61
C TYR A 35 0.20 -8.50 -6.26
N ASN A 36 -0.73 -9.01 -5.45
CA ASN A 36 -1.84 -9.83 -5.91
C ASN A 36 -2.85 -9.02 -6.74
N LEU A 37 -3.23 -7.81 -6.30
CA LEU A 37 -4.18 -6.96 -7.02
C LEU A 37 -3.69 -6.62 -8.43
N MET A 38 -2.40 -6.30 -8.56
CA MET A 38 -1.81 -5.91 -9.84
C MET A 38 -1.37 -7.10 -10.69
N ASP A 39 -1.53 -8.35 -10.22
CA ASP A 39 -0.93 -9.54 -10.84
C ASP A 39 0.53 -9.29 -11.20
N ALA A 40 1.29 -8.83 -10.22
CA ALA A 40 2.65 -8.40 -10.43
C ALA A 40 3.58 -9.61 -10.66
N LYS A 41 4.55 -9.46 -11.56
CA LYS A 41 5.69 -10.37 -11.65
C LYS A 41 6.68 -10.15 -10.53
N ALA A 42 6.84 -8.87 -10.12
CA ALA A 42 7.69 -8.46 -9.01
C ALA A 42 7.32 -7.04 -8.54
N ILE A 43 7.44 -6.79 -7.26
CA ILE A 43 7.55 -5.45 -6.69
C ILE A 43 8.99 -5.26 -6.25
N ILE A 44 9.66 -4.23 -6.78
CA ILE A 44 11.05 -3.90 -6.47
C ILE A 44 11.05 -2.79 -5.42
N ILE A 45 11.70 -3.03 -4.29
CA ILE A 45 11.87 -2.06 -3.23
C ILE A 45 13.09 -1.18 -3.56
N ASN A 46 12.84 0.00 -4.13
CA ASN A 46 13.89 0.98 -4.41
C ASN A 46 14.45 1.61 -3.14
N SER A 47 13.62 1.80 -2.12
CA SER A 47 14.04 2.28 -0.80
C SER A 47 13.04 1.76 0.24
N GLY A 48 13.52 1.03 1.22
CA GLY A 48 12.74 0.61 2.39
C GLY A 48 13.06 1.51 3.59
N TYR A 49 13.58 0.90 4.66
CA TYR A 49 14.01 1.63 5.85
C TYR A 49 15.15 2.62 5.54
N ARG A 50 15.12 3.77 6.17
CA ARG A 50 16.22 4.75 6.20
C ARG A 50 16.57 5.07 7.66
N CYS A 51 17.83 4.95 8.06
CA CYS A 51 18.22 5.51 9.35
C CYS A 51 18.06 7.04 9.33
N PRO A 52 17.80 7.71 10.48
CA PRO A 52 17.53 9.15 10.51
C PRO A 52 18.56 10.00 9.77
N ALA A 53 19.85 9.70 9.99
CA ALA A 53 20.95 10.42 9.32
C ALA A 53 20.93 10.25 7.80
N TYR A 54 20.61 9.06 7.29
CA TYR A 54 20.54 8.82 5.86
C TYR A 54 19.28 9.46 5.25
N SER A 55 18.14 9.44 5.95
CA SER A 55 16.94 10.10 5.45
C SER A 55 17.15 11.60 5.24
N VAL A 56 17.75 12.29 6.22
CA VAL A 56 18.13 13.70 6.08
C VAL A 56 19.09 13.92 4.91
N LYS A 57 20.10 13.04 4.75
CA LYS A 57 21.08 13.14 3.67
C LYS A 57 20.45 13.06 2.28
N VAL A 58 19.36 12.33 2.11
CA VAL A 58 18.67 12.17 0.82
C VAL A 58 17.46 13.08 0.64
N GLY A 59 17.33 14.10 1.49
CA GLY A 59 16.28 15.12 1.39
C GLY A 59 14.99 14.83 2.15
N GLY A 60 14.97 13.76 2.93
CA GLY A 60 13.86 13.43 3.82
C GLY A 60 13.99 14.07 5.20
N SER A 61 13.24 13.57 6.16
CA SER A 61 13.23 13.99 7.57
C SER A 61 13.77 12.88 8.46
N ALA A 62 14.36 13.25 9.60
CA ALA A 62 14.81 12.31 10.62
C ALA A 62 13.67 11.47 11.25
N THR A 63 12.43 11.84 10.99
CA THR A 63 11.21 11.22 11.55
C THR A 63 10.18 10.85 10.49
N ASP A 64 10.59 10.72 9.22
CA ASP A 64 9.68 10.35 8.14
C ASP A 64 9.20 8.88 8.22
N ALA A 65 8.31 8.49 7.34
CA ALA A 65 7.75 7.15 7.32
C ALA A 65 8.79 6.05 7.08
N HIS A 66 9.85 6.33 6.30
CA HIS A 66 10.95 5.40 6.08
C HIS A 66 11.75 5.14 7.37
N THR A 67 11.97 6.17 8.19
CA THR A 67 12.72 6.00 9.46
C THR A 67 11.95 5.21 10.51
N ARG A 68 10.64 5.11 10.35
CA ARG A 68 9.77 4.29 11.20
C ARG A 68 9.57 2.86 10.68
N GLY A 69 10.13 2.53 9.50
CA GLY A 69 9.96 1.22 8.87
C GLY A 69 8.57 0.97 8.30
N ILE A 70 7.79 2.01 8.09
CA ILE A 70 6.40 1.90 7.59
C ILE A 70 6.24 2.33 6.13
N ALA A 71 7.32 2.62 5.42
CA ALA A 71 7.31 3.10 4.04
C ALA A 71 8.24 2.34 3.11
N ALA A 72 7.89 2.34 1.83
CA ALA A 72 8.74 1.91 0.74
C ALA A 72 8.52 2.77 -0.52
N ASP A 73 9.61 3.04 -1.24
CA ASP A 73 9.57 3.54 -2.61
C ASP A 73 9.66 2.32 -3.54
N ILE A 74 8.66 2.11 -4.38
CA ILE A 74 8.48 0.87 -5.13
C ILE A 74 8.34 1.08 -6.64
N VAL A 75 8.71 0.04 -7.38
CA VAL A 75 8.40 -0.14 -8.80
C VAL A 75 7.72 -1.48 -8.97
N VAL A 76 6.68 -1.55 -9.77
CA VAL A 76 5.92 -2.79 -10.01
C VAL A 76 6.13 -3.26 -11.45
N LYS A 77 6.55 -4.51 -11.61
CA LYS A 77 6.72 -5.17 -12.91
C LYS A 77 5.47 -5.98 -13.27
N LYS A 78 5.04 -5.84 -14.51
CA LYS A 78 4.02 -6.69 -15.14
C LYS A 78 4.57 -8.07 -15.47
N GLN A 79 3.70 -9.02 -15.78
CA GLN A 79 4.08 -10.38 -16.19
C GLN A 79 5.00 -10.40 -17.43
N ASP A 80 4.81 -9.47 -18.38
CA ASP A 80 5.65 -9.30 -19.55
C ASP A 80 7.02 -8.67 -19.29
N GLY A 81 7.27 -8.24 -18.04
CA GLY A 81 8.51 -7.61 -17.58
C GLY A 81 8.55 -6.10 -17.75
N THR A 82 7.56 -5.46 -18.38
CA THR A 82 7.43 -4.00 -18.41
C THR A 82 7.00 -3.47 -17.05
N LEU A 83 7.12 -2.14 -16.85
CA LEU A 83 6.73 -1.50 -15.60
C LEU A 83 5.29 -0.99 -15.67
N TYR A 84 4.59 -1.05 -14.54
CA TYR A 84 3.37 -0.30 -14.37
C TYR A 84 3.69 1.20 -14.27
N PRO A 85 2.88 2.09 -14.89
CA PRO A 85 2.96 3.52 -14.64
C PRO A 85 2.73 3.86 -13.17
N SER A 86 3.34 4.95 -12.69
CA SER A 86 3.17 5.37 -11.28
C SER A 86 1.72 5.67 -10.91
N GLU A 87 0.92 6.12 -11.88
CA GLU A 87 -0.51 6.36 -11.72
C GLU A 87 -1.30 5.08 -11.39
N ASP A 88 -0.96 3.97 -12.06
CA ASP A 88 -1.62 2.69 -11.81
C ASP A 88 -1.20 2.11 -10.46
N ILE A 89 0.09 2.28 -10.11
CA ILE A 89 0.60 1.87 -8.80
C ILE A 89 -0.09 2.68 -7.69
N ALA A 90 -0.23 4.00 -7.87
CA ALA A 90 -0.87 4.87 -6.89
C ALA A 90 -2.35 4.52 -6.68
N GLU A 91 -3.11 4.27 -7.75
CA GLU A 91 -4.49 3.84 -7.67
C GLU A 91 -4.63 2.48 -6.97
N ALA A 92 -3.80 1.51 -7.31
CA ALA A 92 -3.81 0.21 -6.68
C ALA A 92 -3.39 0.29 -5.20
N ALA A 93 -2.40 1.14 -4.86
CA ALA A 93 -1.97 1.37 -3.49
C ALA A 93 -3.08 1.98 -2.62
N GLU A 94 -3.82 2.96 -3.16
CA GLU A 94 -5.00 3.50 -2.47
C GLU A 94 -6.04 2.40 -2.23
N ARG A 95 -6.34 1.54 -3.22
CA ARG A 95 -7.33 0.46 -3.08
C ARG A 95 -6.96 -0.56 -2.02
N VAL A 96 -5.69 -0.91 -1.89
CA VAL A 96 -5.26 -1.85 -0.84
C VAL A 96 -5.07 -1.17 0.52
N GLY A 97 -5.31 0.13 0.62
CA GLY A 97 -5.40 0.86 1.88
C GLY A 97 -4.07 1.38 2.41
N PHE A 98 -3.13 1.77 1.55
CA PHE A 98 -1.99 2.57 1.99
C PHE A 98 -2.45 3.96 2.42
N GLY A 99 -1.97 4.45 3.59
CA GLY A 99 -2.32 5.76 4.13
C GLY A 99 -1.49 6.90 3.53
N GLY A 100 -0.30 6.60 3.02
CA GLY A 100 0.55 7.52 2.27
C GLY A 100 0.85 6.98 0.89
N VAL A 101 0.61 7.79 -0.16
CA VAL A 101 0.91 7.44 -1.54
C VAL A 101 1.45 8.66 -2.28
N GLY A 102 2.64 8.56 -2.85
CA GLY A 102 3.30 9.61 -3.62
C GLY A 102 3.73 9.12 -5.00
N MET A 103 3.16 9.67 -6.07
CA MET A 103 3.61 9.38 -7.43
C MET A 103 4.96 10.04 -7.70
N MET A 104 5.89 9.28 -8.24
CA MET A 104 7.19 9.71 -8.73
C MET A 104 7.28 9.46 -10.24
N ALA A 105 8.32 9.99 -10.90
CA ALA A 105 8.51 9.82 -12.35
C ALA A 105 8.50 8.34 -12.79
N ASN A 106 9.17 7.45 -12.06
CA ASN A 106 9.31 6.04 -12.40
C ASN A 106 9.13 5.11 -11.18
N ALA A 107 8.48 5.59 -10.14
CA ALA A 107 8.28 4.86 -8.90
C ALA A 107 7.04 5.40 -8.17
N CYS A 108 6.66 4.76 -7.08
CA CYS A 108 5.63 5.25 -6.19
C CYS A 108 6.10 5.09 -4.75
N HIS A 109 5.99 6.15 -3.96
CA HIS A 109 6.10 6.07 -2.51
C HIS A 109 4.81 5.47 -1.96
N VAL A 110 4.93 4.52 -1.04
CA VAL A 110 3.79 3.95 -0.31
C VAL A 110 4.12 3.84 1.17
N ASP A 111 3.17 4.19 2.04
CA ASP A 111 3.34 4.01 3.48
C ASP A 111 2.03 3.66 4.20
N THR A 112 2.16 3.10 5.40
CA THR A 112 1.05 2.63 6.21
C THR A 112 0.71 3.60 7.34
N ARG A 113 0.99 4.93 7.17
CA ARG A 113 0.56 5.91 8.15
C ARG A 113 -0.95 5.84 8.37
N ASP A 114 -1.38 5.79 9.63
CA ASP A 114 -2.77 5.88 10.05
C ASP A 114 -3.81 5.09 9.24
N SER A 115 -3.36 3.95 8.64
CA SER A 115 -4.21 3.11 7.79
C SER A 115 -5.42 2.50 8.53
N GLU A 116 -5.43 2.56 9.86
CA GLU A 116 -6.54 2.09 10.69
C GLU A 116 -7.49 3.22 11.13
N SER A 117 -7.03 4.49 11.11
CA SER A 117 -7.84 5.66 11.49
C SER A 117 -8.12 6.57 10.29
N TYR A 118 -8.53 6.03 9.24
CA TYR A 118 -8.58 6.52 7.86
C TYR A 118 -9.22 7.89 7.60
N VAL A 119 -9.86 8.51 8.56
CA VAL A 119 -10.80 9.59 8.24
C VAL A 119 -10.13 10.95 7.96
N ASN A 120 -8.88 11.20 8.39
CA ASN A 120 -8.29 12.53 8.18
C ASN A 120 -6.75 12.62 8.08
N SER A 121 -6.02 11.51 7.99
CA SER A 121 -4.55 11.55 8.05
C SER A 121 -3.82 10.92 6.87
N HIS A 122 -4.52 10.56 5.80
CA HIS A 122 -3.87 10.08 4.60
C HIS A 122 -3.12 11.22 3.89
N TRP A 123 -2.02 10.89 3.25
CA TRP A 123 -1.27 11.79 2.39
C TRP A 123 -1.15 11.21 0.98
N PHE A 124 -1.78 11.85 0.00
CA PHE A 124 -1.64 11.52 -1.40
C PHE A 124 -1.03 12.69 -2.16
N GLY A 125 0.04 12.46 -2.90
CA GLY A 125 0.77 13.50 -3.59
C GLY A 125 1.30 13.06 -4.96
N ASP A 126 1.63 14.04 -5.78
CA ASP A 126 2.36 13.86 -7.02
C ASP A 126 3.67 14.67 -6.95
N GLU A 127 4.77 13.97 -6.74
CA GLU A 127 6.09 14.60 -6.61
C GLU A 127 6.64 15.11 -7.94
N ARG A 128 6.06 14.68 -9.07
CA ARG A 128 6.48 15.10 -10.42
C ARG A 128 6.14 16.57 -10.70
N ASP A 129 5.05 17.08 -10.15
CA ASP A 129 4.56 18.45 -10.33
C ASP A 129 4.43 19.23 -9.02
N GLY A 130 4.91 18.66 -7.91
CA GLY A 130 4.92 19.31 -6.61
C GLY A 130 3.55 19.41 -5.93
N ARG A 131 2.55 18.67 -6.40
CA ARG A 131 1.26 18.59 -5.70
C ARG A 131 1.39 17.76 -4.43
N ASN A 132 1.23 18.41 -3.30
CA ASN A 132 1.34 17.77 -1.98
C ASN A 132 0.04 17.16 -1.47
N TYR A 133 -1.08 17.38 -2.17
CA TYR A 133 -2.38 16.86 -1.80
C TYR A 133 -3.21 16.51 -3.03
N ILE A 134 -3.59 15.23 -3.11
CA ILE A 134 -4.53 14.68 -4.08
C ILE A 134 -5.64 14.02 -3.28
N LYS A 135 -6.89 14.26 -3.64
CA LYS A 135 -8.04 13.71 -2.91
C LYS A 135 -8.11 12.18 -3.07
N THR A 136 -7.88 11.69 -4.28
CA THR A 136 -7.94 10.27 -4.62
C THR A 136 -7.19 10.01 -5.94
N PHE A 137 -6.63 8.82 -6.08
CA PHE A 137 -6.07 8.32 -7.33
C PHE A 137 -7.05 7.44 -8.11
N GLN A 138 -8.24 7.17 -7.56
CA GLN A 138 -9.23 6.28 -8.16
C GLN A 138 -9.68 6.81 -9.53
N ARG A 139 -9.43 6.04 -10.58
CA ARG A 139 -9.78 6.32 -11.98
C ARG A 139 -10.67 5.23 -12.56
N GLY A 140 -10.94 4.17 -11.78
CA GLY A 140 -11.69 3.00 -12.20
C GLY A 140 -10.87 2.00 -13.03
N THR A 141 -9.54 2.02 -12.91
CA THR A 141 -8.66 1.05 -13.56
C THR A 141 -9.02 -0.37 -13.10
N LYS A 142 -9.14 -1.30 -14.04
CA LYS A 142 -9.29 -2.72 -13.73
C LYS A 142 -7.91 -3.35 -13.64
N PHE A 143 -7.61 -3.95 -12.49
CA PHE A 143 -6.35 -4.67 -12.30
C PHE A 143 -6.56 -6.17 -12.54
N PRO A 144 -5.53 -6.90 -13.05
CA PRO A 144 -5.67 -8.31 -13.40
C PRO A 144 -6.05 -9.21 -12.22
N GLY A 145 -5.57 -8.87 -11.00
CA GLY A 145 -5.88 -9.59 -9.77
C GLY A 145 -7.23 -9.22 -9.13
N GLU A 146 -7.98 -8.31 -9.74
CA GLU A 146 -9.32 -7.95 -9.26
C GLU A 146 -10.29 -9.10 -9.56
N ALA A 147 -10.82 -9.73 -8.51
CA ALA A 147 -11.93 -10.65 -8.69
C ALA A 147 -13.09 -9.91 -9.36
N ALA A 148 -13.78 -10.58 -10.29
CA ALA A 148 -15.00 -10.04 -10.84
C ALA A 148 -15.92 -9.61 -9.68
N PRO A 149 -16.60 -8.45 -9.77
CA PRO A 149 -17.48 -7.98 -8.70
C PRO A 149 -18.44 -9.09 -8.33
N VAL A 150 -18.47 -9.45 -7.05
CA VAL A 150 -19.43 -10.44 -6.56
C VAL A 150 -20.82 -9.91 -6.88
N PRO A 151 -21.68 -10.67 -7.61
CA PRO A 151 -23.01 -10.22 -7.92
C PRO A 151 -23.71 -9.77 -6.64
N ALA A 152 -24.50 -8.70 -6.71
CA ALA A 152 -25.17 -8.07 -5.56
C ALA A 152 -25.98 -9.07 -4.69
N GLU A 153 -26.39 -10.21 -5.25
CA GLU A 153 -27.09 -11.28 -4.56
C GLU A 153 -26.24 -12.07 -3.53
N LYS A 154 -24.90 -11.87 -3.52
CA LYS A 154 -23.99 -12.48 -2.54
C LYS A 154 -23.43 -11.49 -1.53
N GLN A 155 -24.16 -10.42 -1.24
CA GLN A 155 -23.83 -9.55 -0.12
C GLN A 155 -23.96 -10.36 1.17
N HIS A 156 -22.86 -10.38 1.92
CA HIS A 156 -22.79 -11.13 3.17
C HIS A 156 -23.81 -10.59 4.17
N ARG A 157 -24.76 -11.43 4.51
CA ARG A 157 -25.69 -11.18 5.60
C ARG A 157 -24.94 -11.42 6.90
N LEU A 158 -24.62 -10.37 7.64
CA LEU A 158 -24.03 -10.51 8.96
C LEU A 158 -25.11 -10.96 9.92
N LYS A 159 -25.00 -12.19 10.40
CA LYS A 159 -25.86 -12.73 11.46
C LYS A 159 -25.12 -12.57 12.78
N VAL A 160 -25.67 -11.82 13.70
CA VAL A 160 -25.15 -11.65 15.05
C VAL A 160 -25.89 -12.62 15.97
N TYR A 161 -25.14 -13.50 16.63
CA TYR A 161 -25.65 -14.45 17.58
C TYR A 161 -25.09 -14.12 18.98
N LEU A 162 -25.90 -14.22 20.00
CA LEU A 162 -25.50 -14.25 21.39
C LEU A 162 -26.07 -15.56 21.99
N ASP A 163 -25.21 -16.38 22.56
CA ASP A 163 -25.58 -17.68 23.14
C ASP A 163 -26.40 -18.56 22.17
N ASP A 164 -25.97 -18.63 20.91
CA ASP A 164 -26.63 -19.35 19.81
C ASP A 164 -28.03 -18.85 19.42
N VAL A 165 -28.46 -17.71 19.94
CA VAL A 165 -29.70 -17.04 19.57
C VAL A 165 -29.42 -15.93 18.55
N LEU A 166 -30.09 -15.94 17.40
CA LEU A 166 -30.01 -14.86 16.42
C LEU A 166 -30.60 -13.59 17.02
N ILE A 167 -29.75 -12.55 17.28
CA ILE A 167 -30.19 -11.30 17.85
C ILE A 167 -30.50 -10.28 16.77
N ASP A 168 -29.73 -10.31 15.67
CA ASP A 168 -29.85 -9.34 14.62
C ASP A 168 -29.53 -9.96 13.26
N ASP A 169 -30.29 -9.55 12.24
CA ASP A 169 -30.19 -9.99 10.88
C ASP A 169 -30.13 -8.75 9.97
N HIS A 170 -29.01 -8.01 10.05
CA HIS A 170 -28.82 -6.81 9.27
C HIS A 170 -28.27 -7.12 7.89
N GLN A 171 -29.01 -6.71 6.90
CA GLN A 171 -28.56 -6.67 5.51
C GLN A 171 -27.82 -5.34 5.30
N PHE A 172 -26.50 -5.38 5.28
CA PHE A 172 -25.70 -4.24 4.85
C PHE A 172 -25.79 -4.12 3.32
N SER A 173 -26.77 -3.38 2.86
CA SER A 173 -26.81 -2.88 1.50
C SER A 173 -26.07 -1.56 1.45
N GLY A 174 -24.84 -1.61 0.95
CA GLY A 174 -24.15 -0.42 0.43
C GLY A 174 -23.83 0.66 1.45
N LEU A 175 -22.58 0.74 1.84
CA LEU A 175 -21.88 1.98 2.07
C LEU A 175 -20.56 1.87 1.34
N ILE A 176 -20.64 1.93 0.04
CA ILE A 176 -19.56 2.35 -0.82
C ILE A 176 -20.19 3.42 -1.71
N ASP A 177 -20.28 4.64 -1.17
CA ASP A 177 -20.33 5.88 -1.93
C ASP A 177 -18.95 6.52 -1.95
#